data_fa328f3a02b44e483711032e4c5dea50
#
_entry.id   fa328f3a02b44e483711032e4c5dea50
#
_cell.length_a   1.000
_cell.length_b   1.000
_cell.length_c   1.000
_cell.angle_alpha   90.00
_cell.angle_beta   90.00
_cell.angle_gamma   90.00
#
_symmetry.space_group_name_H-M   'P 1'
#
loop_
_entity.id
_entity.type
_entity.pdbx_description
1 polymer ?
#
loop_
_entity_poly.entity_id
_entity_poly.type
_entity_poly.pdbx_seq_one_letter_code
_entity_poly.pdbx_strand_id
1 'polypeptide(L)'
;MPRILASGREWQRRACVALYVGGLPEDANGRLRLVGVTACGDADWEIAPYQEPRPCGCRGCRPSRPAPCLLRVNIPVVCQVQAECGQVLRGESVLTTDVALPIRCVQAECWRNQMMVLPCVRLIDGGAPVCADGCRPPVFDCTIELLVEAYMTRWEACGSPAPTCPDLPLFPPPPFG
;
A
#
# COMPACT_ATOMS: atom_id res chain seq x y z
N MET A 1 20.88 11.25 13.33
CA MET A 1 19.71 11.62 12.53
C MET A 1 19.39 10.49 11.57
N PRO A 2 18.12 10.16 11.31
CA PRO A 2 17.78 9.17 10.31
C PRO A 2 18.13 9.71 8.92
N ARG A 3 18.79 8.88 8.10
CA ARG A 3 19.13 9.19 6.72
C ARG A 3 18.24 8.34 5.80
N ILE A 4 17.56 8.96 4.85
CA ILE A 4 16.80 8.26 3.82
C ILE A 4 17.80 7.70 2.80
N LEU A 5 17.78 6.39 2.60
CA LEU A 5 18.63 5.68 1.64
C LEU A 5 17.91 5.45 0.31
N ALA A 6 16.61 5.23 0.36
CA ALA A 6 15.75 5.09 -0.82
C ALA A 6 14.33 5.50 -0.48
N SER A 7 13.60 5.97 -1.47
CA SER A 7 12.18 6.26 -1.35
C SER A 7 11.43 5.83 -2.61
N GLY A 8 10.20 5.41 -2.41
CA GLY A 8 9.24 5.11 -3.45
C GLY A 8 7.93 5.82 -3.14
N ARG A 9 7.23 6.22 -4.18
CA ARG A 9 5.93 6.87 -4.05
C ARG A 9 5.01 6.34 -5.13
N GLU A 10 3.81 5.93 -4.72
CA GLU A 10 2.75 5.52 -5.64
C GLU A 10 1.50 6.33 -5.34
N TRP A 11 0.96 6.97 -6.35
CA TRP A 11 -0.32 7.65 -6.28
C TRP A 11 -1.26 7.05 -7.31
N GLN A 12 -2.45 6.67 -6.87
CA GLN A 12 -3.44 6.04 -7.70
C GLN A 12 -4.85 6.53 -7.36
N ARG A 13 -5.64 6.77 -8.38
CA ARG A 13 -7.08 6.87 -8.25
C ARG A 13 -7.69 5.60 -8.83
N ARG A 14 -8.37 4.83 -7.99
CA ARG A 14 -8.97 3.55 -8.36
C ARG A 14 -10.49 3.69 -8.32
N ALA A 15 -11.15 3.40 -9.43
CA ALA A 15 -12.59 3.25 -9.53
C ALA A 15 -12.98 1.77 -9.39
N CYS A 16 -14.21 1.52 -9.01
CA CYS A 16 -14.78 0.17 -8.87
C CYS A 16 -13.95 -0.73 -7.92
N VAL A 17 -13.53 -0.16 -6.80
CA VAL A 17 -12.84 -0.92 -5.75
C VAL A 17 -13.87 -1.59 -4.87
N ALA A 18 -13.86 -2.93 -4.86
CA ALA A 18 -14.71 -3.71 -3.96
C ALA A 18 -14.08 -3.74 -2.55
N LEU A 19 -14.70 -3.06 -1.59
CA LEU A 19 -14.30 -3.09 -0.18
C LEU A 19 -15.19 -4.04 0.61
N TYR A 20 -14.57 -5.08 1.18
CA TYR A 20 -15.20 -6.01 2.11
C TYR A 20 -15.11 -5.41 3.51
N VAL A 21 -16.21 -4.90 4.04
CA VAL A 21 -16.23 -4.19 5.32
C VAL A 21 -16.68 -5.13 6.44
N GLY A 22 -15.70 -5.59 7.22
CA GLY A 22 -15.92 -6.42 8.41
C GLY A 22 -16.21 -5.60 9.65
N GLY A 23 -16.65 -6.27 10.75
CA GLY A 23 -16.83 -5.66 12.06
C GLY A 23 -18.09 -4.78 12.20
N LEU A 24 -18.97 -4.76 11.19
CA LEU A 24 -20.27 -4.09 11.35
C LEU A 24 -21.19 -4.91 12.26
N PRO A 25 -22.04 -4.23 13.06
CA PRO A 25 -23.03 -4.92 13.89
C PRO A 25 -23.96 -5.83 13.06
N GLU A 26 -24.34 -6.98 13.62
CA GLU A 26 -25.19 -7.94 12.92
C GLU A 26 -26.60 -7.42 12.64
N ASP A 27 -27.05 -6.48 13.45
CA ASP A 27 -28.34 -5.78 13.32
C ASP A 27 -28.29 -4.55 12.42
N ALA A 28 -27.14 -4.29 11.80
CA ALA A 28 -26.99 -3.26 10.78
C ALA A 28 -27.80 -3.61 9.52
N ASN A 29 -29.12 -3.54 9.66
CA ASN A 29 -30.08 -3.80 8.59
C ASN A 29 -30.51 -2.49 7.93
N GLY A 30 -31.00 -2.59 6.71
CA GLY A 30 -31.47 -1.45 5.94
C GLY A 30 -30.48 -0.94 4.92
N ARG A 31 -30.71 0.26 4.41
CA ARG A 31 -29.85 0.88 3.40
C ARG A 31 -28.56 1.40 4.05
N LEU A 32 -27.46 0.73 3.74
CA LEU A 32 -26.12 1.15 4.15
C LEU A 32 -25.46 1.95 3.03
N ARG A 33 -24.65 2.94 3.40
CA ARG A 33 -23.87 3.73 2.47
C ARG A 33 -22.46 3.94 3.01
N LEU A 34 -21.45 3.63 2.20
CA LEU A 34 -20.06 3.96 2.54
C LEU A 34 -19.84 5.47 2.41
N VAL A 35 -19.45 6.14 3.50
CA VAL A 35 -19.28 7.60 3.57
C VAL A 35 -17.84 8.03 3.90
N GLY A 36 -16.98 7.12 4.33
CA GLY A 36 -15.59 7.42 4.63
C GLY A 36 -14.70 6.19 4.59
N VAL A 37 -13.47 6.37 4.15
CA VAL A 37 -12.39 5.37 4.22
C VAL A 37 -11.11 6.10 4.59
N THR A 38 -10.44 5.63 5.64
CA THR A 38 -9.20 6.21 6.13
C THR A 38 -8.22 5.11 6.51
N ALA A 39 -6.93 5.29 6.21
CA ALA A 39 -5.90 4.38 6.68
C ALA A 39 -5.83 4.39 8.21
N CYS A 40 -5.63 3.23 8.82
CA CYS A 40 -5.49 3.09 10.28
C CYS A 40 -4.37 2.12 10.61
N GLY A 41 -3.61 2.44 11.65
CA GLY A 41 -2.50 1.60 12.07
C GLY A 41 -1.33 1.57 11.09
N ASP A 42 -0.42 0.65 11.34
CA ASP A 42 0.77 0.45 10.50
C ASP A 42 0.42 -0.40 9.29
N ALA A 43 0.87 0.02 8.13
CA ALA A 43 0.80 -0.78 6.92
C ALA A 43 1.83 -1.91 6.98
N ASP A 44 1.40 -3.13 6.67
CA ASP A 44 2.29 -4.26 6.48
C ASP A 44 2.76 -4.33 5.02
N TRP A 45 3.92 -4.93 4.80
CA TRP A 45 4.47 -5.06 3.45
C TRP A 45 5.28 -6.34 3.27
N GLU A 46 5.29 -6.81 2.05
CA GLU A 46 6.11 -7.92 1.60
C GLU A 46 6.77 -7.58 0.27
N ILE A 47 7.85 -8.29 -0.07
CA ILE A 47 8.41 -8.19 -1.42
C ILE A 47 7.46 -8.91 -2.36
N ALA A 48 6.90 -8.18 -3.32
CA ALA A 48 6.03 -8.78 -4.33
C ALA A 48 6.80 -9.83 -5.14
N PRO A 49 6.18 -10.96 -5.48
CA PRO A 49 6.82 -11.96 -6.30
C PRO A 49 7.25 -11.34 -7.62
N TYR A 50 8.54 -11.43 -7.92
CA TYR A 50 9.13 -10.87 -9.12
C TYR A 50 8.50 -11.52 -10.35
N GLN A 51 7.83 -10.73 -11.14
CA GLN A 51 7.46 -11.13 -12.48
C GLN A 51 8.64 -10.79 -13.39
N GLU A 52 9.39 -11.80 -13.81
CA GLU A 52 10.40 -11.60 -14.84
C GLU A 52 9.77 -10.89 -16.04
N PRO A 53 10.32 -9.75 -16.47
CA PRO A 53 9.87 -9.12 -17.71
C PRO A 53 10.06 -10.18 -18.80
N ARG A 54 8.97 -10.51 -19.50
CA ARG A 54 9.03 -11.45 -20.63
C ARG A 54 10.14 -10.98 -21.55
N PRO A 55 11.14 -11.82 -21.86
CA PRO A 55 12.20 -11.43 -22.75
C PRO A 55 11.55 -10.97 -24.05
N CYS A 56 11.70 -9.69 -24.39
CA CYS A 56 11.35 -9.24 -25.72
C CYS A 56 12.21 -10.05 -26.68
N GLY A 57 11.63 -10.78 -27.63
CA GLY A 57 12.34 -11.62 -28.58
C GLY A 57 13.28 -10.86 -29.53
N CYS A 58 13.66 -9.64 -29.21
CA CYS A 58 14.58 -8.79 -29.94
C CYS A 58 16.03 -9.17 -29.60
N ARG A 59 16.76 -9.73 -30.56
CA ARG A 59 18.21 -9.87 -30.47
C ARG A 59 18.84 -8.49 -30.28
N GLY A 60 19.34 -8.20 -29.07
CA GLY A 60 20.08 -6.97 -28.78
C GLY A 60 19.55 -6.10 -27.63
N CYS A 61 18.42 -6.40 -27.05
CA CYS A 61 17.97 -5.69 -25.84
C CYS A 61 18.87 -6.08 -24.65
N ARG A 62 19.83 -5.24 -24.31
CA ARG A 62 20.53 -5.35 -23.04
C ARG A 62 19.56 -4.94 -21.94
N PRO A 63 19.39 -5.72 -20.87
CA PRO A 63 18.70 -5.23 -19.67
C PRO A 63 19.52 -4.08 -19.10
N SER A 64 19.14 -2.85 -19.42
CA SER A 64 19.94 -1.66 -19.14
C SER A 64 19.90 -1.19 -17.69
N ARG A 65 18.97 -1.71 -16.89
CA ARG A 65 18.86 -1.38 -15.44
C ARG A 65 18.30 -2.58 -14.67
N PRO A 66 18.81 -2.85 -13.47
CA PRO A 66 18.17 -3.82 -12.57
C PRO A 66 16.74 -3.36 -12.28
N ALA A 67 15.81 -4.31 -12.28
CA ALA A 67 14.42 -4.01 -11.93
C ALA A 67 14.33 -3.46 -10.50
N PRO A 68 13.51 -2.44 -10.26
CA PRO A 68 13.27 -1.92 -8.92
C PRO A 68 12.65 -3.02 -8.04
N CYS A 69 12.87 -2.93 -6.74
CA CYS A 69 12.18 -3.79 -5.80
C CYS A 69 10.72 -3.35 -5.70
N LEU A 70 9.81 -4.27 -5.96
CA LEU A 70 8.38 -4.02 -5.84
C LEU A 70 7.92 -4.50 -4.46
N LEU A 71 7.39 -3.60 -3.66
CA LEU A 71 6.79 -3.90 -2.36
C LEU A 71 5.28 -4.00 -2.53
N ARG A 72 4.71 -5.12 -2.11
CA ARG A 72 3.27 -5.25 -1.91
C ARG A 72 2.92 -4.75 -0.53
N VAL A 73 2.10 -3.73 -0.45
CA VAL A 73 1.72 -3.05 0.79
C VAL A 73 0.26 -3.36 1.10
N ASN A 74 0.01 -3.91 2.28
CA ASN A 74 -1.31 -4.14 2.83
C ASN A 74 -1.64 -3.02 3.82
N ILE A 75 -2.67 -2.27 3.54
CA ILE A 75 -3.06 -1.06 4.25
C ILE A 75 -4.36 -1.35 5.00
N PRO A 76 -4.32 -1.47 6.33
CA PRO A 76 -5.55 -1.53 7.10
C PRO A 76 -6.29 -0.21 7.01
N VAL A 77 -7.59 -0.27 6.78
CA VAL A 77 -8.45 0.91 6.67
C VAL A 77 -9.67 0.78 7.57
N VAL A 78 -10.08 1.90 8.12
CA VAL A 78 -11.36 2.06 8.79
C VAL A 78 -12.36 2.62 7.79
N CYS A 79 -13.48 1.93 7.67
CA CYS A 79 -14.61 2.30 6.85
C CYS A 79 -15.71 2.91 7.71
N GLN A 80 -16.23 4.06 7.30
CA GLN A 80 -17.41 4.67 7.91
C GLN A 80 -18.62 4.37 7.03
N VAL A 81 -19.60 3.70 7.61
CA VAL A 81 -20.82 3.27 6.93
C VAL A 81 -22.00 3.93 7.60
N GLN A 82 -22.76 4.70 6.83
CA GLN A 82 -23.97 5.36 7.31
C GLN A 82 -25.17 4.42 7.10
N ALA A 83 -25.92 4.18 8.17
CA ALA A 83 -27.19 3.49 8.13
C ALA A 83 -28.34 4.45 7.77
N GLU A 84 -29.49 3.89 7.36
CA GLU A 84 -30.68 4.68 6.95
C GLU A 84 -31.18 5.63 8.05
N CYS A 85 -31.03 5.23 9.32
CA CYS A 85 -31.35 6.08 10.48
C CYS A 85 -30.38 7.25 10.70
N GLY A 86 -29.34 7.40 9.87
CA GLY A 86 -28.32 8.43 9.99
C GLY A 86 -27.16 8.04 10.92
N GLN A 87 -27.23 6.92 11.61
CA GLN A 87 -26.11 6.42 12.44
C GLN A 87 -24.90 6.09 11.58
N VAL A 88 -23.71 6.49 12.03
CA VAL A 88 -22.44 6.11 11.40
C VAL A 88 -21.82 4.94 12.16
N LEU A 89 -21.69 3.84 11.46
CA LEU A 89 -21.05 2.60 11.92
C LEU A 89 -19.58 2.59 11.47
N ARG A 90 -18.75 1.90 12.23
CA ARG A 90 -17.34 1.69 11.87
C ARG A 90 -17.11 0.23 11.52
N GLY A 91 -16.47 0.00 10.41
CA GLY A 91 -16.00 -1.31 9.99
C GLY A 91 -14.55 -1.26 9.56
N GLU A 92 -13.99 -2.41 9.27
CA GLU A 92 -12.58 -2.56 8.91
C GLU A 92 -12.45 -3.28 7.56
N SER A 93 -11.41 -2.91 6.82
CA SER A 93 -11.05 -3.54 5.56
C SER A 93 -9.55 -3.45 5.33
N VAL A 94 -9.05 -4.08 4.28
CA VAL A 94 -7.64 -4.01 3.87
C VAL A 94 -7.56 -3.65 2.39
N LEU A 95 -6.74 -2.66 2.07
CA LEU A 95 -6.38 -2.32 0.71
C LEU A 95 -4.98 -2.82 0.39
N THR A 96 -4.78 -3.33 -0.81
CA THR A 96 -3.46 -3.79 -1.26
C THR A 96 -3.00 -2.96 -2.45
N THR A 97 -1.73 -2.56 -2.44
CA THR A 97 -1.09 -1.87 -3.56
C THR A 97 0.39 -2.23 -3.65
N ASP A 98 0.98 -2.02 -4.82
CA ASP A 98 2.40 -2.24 -5.03
C ASP A 98 3.12 -0.88 -5.14
N VAL A 99 4.29 -0.76 -4.48
CA VAL A 99 5.15 0.44 -4.51
C VAL A 99 6.54 0.04 -4.99
N ALA A 100 7.06 0.72 -5.99
CA ALA A 100 8.40 0.48 -6.50
C ALA A 100 9.44 1.26 -5.71
N LEU A 101 10.47 0.56 -5.21
CA LEU A 101 11.66 1.17 -4.60
C LEU A 101 12.86 1.02 -5.54
N PRO A 102 13.68 2.07 -5.73
CA PRO A 102 14.86 2.03 -6.58
C PRO A 102 16.04 1.30 -5.91
N ILE A 103 15.79 0.12 -5.36
CA ILE A 103 16.76 -0.76 -4.69
C ILE A 103 16.57 -2.19 -5.16
N ARG A 104 17.50 -3.08 -4.83
CA ARG A 104 17.34 -4.53 -5.04
C ARG A 104 16.51 -5.14 -3.92
N CYS A 105 15.74 -6.18 -4.24
CA CYS A 105 14.90 -6.86 -3.24
C CYS A 105 15.70 -7.41 -2.05
N VAL A 106 16.93 -7.90 -2.28
CA VAL A 106 17.84 -8.34 -1.20
C VAL A 106 18.16 -7.20 -0.23
N GLN A 107 18.29 -5.96 -0.72
CA GLN A 107 18.51 -4.81 0.15
C GLN A 107 17.26 -4.49 0.97
N ALA A 108 16.08 -4.55 0.35
CA ALA A 108 14.82 -4.34 1.07
C ALA A 108 14.66 -5.35 2.22
N GLU A 109 15.01 -6.61 2.00
CA GLU A 109 14.95 -7.64 3.04
C GLU A 109 15.97 -7.40 4.17
N CYS A 110 17.21 -7.06 3.84
CA CYS A 110 18.24 -6.74 4.83
C CYS A 110 17.85 -5.56 5.74
N TRP A 111 17.10 -4.59 5.19
CA TRP A 111 16.70 -3.36 5.88
C TRP A 111 15.24 -3.34 6.30
N ARG A 112 14.60 -4.50 6.40
CA ARG A 112 13.17 -4.64 6.72
C ARG A 112 12.75 -3.81 7.94
N ASN A 113 13.51 -3.85 9.03
CA ASN A 113 13.21 -3.12 10.26
C ASN A 113 13.46 -1.60 10.17
N GLN A 114 13.96 -1.12 9.06
CA GLN A 114 14.24 0.30 8.80
C GLN A 114 13.41 0.84 7.65
N MET A 115 12.46 0.04 7.20
CA MET A 115 11.46 0.46 6.23
C MET A 115 10.30 1.14 6.96
N MET A 116 9.88 2.27 6.42
CA MET A 116 8.70 3.00 6.86
C MET A 116 7.77 3.16 5.68
N VAL A 117 6.52 2.77 5.85
CA VAL A 117 5.47 2.90 4.84
C VAL A 117 4.38 3.81 5.39
N LEU A 118 4.10 4.87 4.65
CA LEU A 118 3.13 5.90 5.02
C LEU A 118 1.97 5.88 4.01
N PRO A 119 0.86 5.21 4.32
CA PRO A 119 -0.31 5.22 3.47
C PRO A 119 -1.22 6.41 3.78
N CYS A 120 -1.81 6.99 2.76
CA CYS A 120 -2.91 7.94 2.86
C CYS A 120 -4.03 7.47 1.94
N VAL A 121 -5.23 7.27 2.49
CA VAL A 121 -6.40 6.80 1.76
C VAL A 121 -7.52 7.81 1.90
N ARG A 122 -8.18 8.12 0.80
CA ARG A 122 -9.31 9.03 0.74
C ARG A 122 -10.43 8.42 -0.09
N LEU A 123 -11.64 8.40 0.45
CA LEU A 123 -12.84 8.09 -0.32
C LEU A 123 -13.18 9.27 -1.24
N ILE A 124 -13.36 9.01 -2.51
CA ILE A 124 -13.82 10.00 -3.50
C ILE A 124 -15.31 9.84 -3.75
N ASP A 125 -15.74 8.60 -3.93
CA ASP A 125 -17.15 8.26 -4.10
C ASP A 125 -17.43 6.92 -3.43
N GLY A 126 -18.43 6.91 -2.54
CA GLY A 126 -18.90 5.74 -1.83
C GLY A 126 -20.34 5.43 -2.18
N GLY A 127 -20.59 4.17 -2.49
CA GLY A 127 -21.90 3.69 -2.92
C GLY A 127 -22.67 2.94 -1.84
N ALA A 128 -23.78 2.38 -2.27
CA ALA A 128 -24.52 1.34 -1.55
C ALA A 128 -23.74 0.00 -1.66
N PRO A 129 -24.06 -0.99 -0.79
CA PRO A 129 -23.49 -2.32 -0.94
C PRO A 129 -23.88 -2.93 -2.28
N VAL A 130 -22.92 -3.62 -2.92
CA VAL A 130 -23.15 -4.30 -4.20
C VAL A 130 -24.14 -5.46 -4.05
N CYS A 131 -24.21 -6.04 -2.87
CA CYS A 131 -25.07 -7.18 -2.55
C CYS A 131 -26.20 -6.72 -1.61
N ALA A 132 -27.42 -6.56 -2.15
CA ALA A 132 -28.57 -6.12 -1.37
C ALA A 132 -29.08 -7.18 -0.37
N ASP A 133 -28.84 -8.46 -0.64
CA ASP A 133 -29.42 -9.58 0.10
C ASP A 133 -28.34 -10.42 0.82
N GLY A 134 -27.80 -9.87 1.89
CA GLY A 134 -27.17 -10.72 2.91
C GLY A 134 -25.74 -11.19 2.68
N CYS A 135 -24.94 -10.57 1.81
CA CYS A 135 -23.50 -10.81 1.79
C CYS A 135 -22.87 -10.38 3.11
N ARG A 136 -22.30 -11.31 3.84
CA ARG A 136 -21.56 -11.02 5.07
C ARG A 136 -20.09 -11.41 4.91
N PRO A 137 -19.17 -10.48 5.03
CA PRO A 137 -19.32 -9.04 5.25
C PRO A 137 -19.89 -8.31 4.02
N PRO A 138 -20.55 -7.15 4.19
CA PRO A 138 -21.04 -6.36 3.06
C PRO A 138 -19.89 -5.85 2.21
N VAL A 139 -20.12 -5.82 0.89
CA VAL A 139 -19.15 -5.36 -0.11
C VAL A 139 -19.63 -4.05 -0.69
N PHE A 140 -18.81 -3.03 -0.61
CA PHE A 140 -19.10 -1.72 -1.19
C PHE A 140 -18.23 -1.49 -2.43
N ASP A 141 -18.86 -1.08 -3.53
CA ASP A 141 -18.14 -0.60 -4.69
C ASP A 141 -17.89 0.90 -4.55
N CYS A 142 -16.64 1.31 -4.59
CA CYS A 142 -16.26 2.70 -4.33
C CYS A 142 -15.12 3.18 -5.22
N THR A 143 -14.96 4.49 -5.28
CA THR A 143 -13.78 5.15 -5.86
C THR A 143 -12.93 5.72 -4.74
N ILE A 144 -11.66 5.35 -4.72
CA ILE A 144 -10.68 5.81 -3.73
C ILE A 144 -9.51 6.51 -4.41
N GLU A 145 -8.91 7.40 -3.67
CA GLU A 145 -7.59 7.96 -3.93
C GLU A 145 -6.62 7.40 -2.90
N LEU A 146 -5.52 6.88 -3.38
CA LEU A 146 -4.50 6.20 -2.59
C LEU A 146 -3.14 6.81 -2.88
N LEU A 147 -2.46 7.26 -1.84
CA LEU A 147 -1.06 7.65 -1.87
C LEU A 147 -0.31 6.76 -0.89
N VAL A 148 0.75 6.12 -1.36
CA VAL A 148 1.65 5.35 -0.51
C VAL A 148 3.06 5.83 -0.72
N GLU A 149 3.73 6.19 0.36
CA GLU A 149 5.13 6.55 0.38
C GLU A 149 5.89 5.51 1.18
N ALA A 150 6.94 4.95 0.60
CA ALA A 150 7.82 4.00 1.26
C ALA A 150 9.23 4.58 1.37
N TYR A 151 9.82 4.50 2.55
CA TYR A 151 11.15 5.03 2.85
C TYR A 151 12.00 3.96 3.48
N MET A 152 13.18 3.74 2.92
CA MET A 152 14.23 2.99 3.57
C MET A 152 15.13 3.97 4.31
N THR A 153 15.24 3.84 5.64
CA THR A 153 16.00 4.76 6.49
C THR A 153 17.16 4.03 7.15
N ARG A 154 18.24 4.74 7.42
CA ARG A 154 19.34 4.28 8.25
C ARG A 154 19.46 5.18 9.47
N TRP A 155 19.41 4.58 10.63
CA TRP A 155 19.75 5.26 11.88
C TRP A 155 21.26 5.21 12.06
N GLU A 156 21.92 6.34 11.97
CA GLU A 156 23.32 6.46 12.39
C GLU A 156 23.34 6.58 13.92
N ALA A 157 23.37 5.43 14.58
CA ALA A 157 23.67 5.40 16.01
C ALA A 157 25.17 5.68 16.17
N CYS A 158 25.53 6.65 16.98
CA CYS A 158 26.91 6.85 17.38
C CYS A 158 27.43 5.56 18.01
N GLY A 159 28.32 4.83 17.33
CA GLY A 159 29.07 3.71 17.89
C GLY A 159 28.52 2.29 17.67
N SER A 160 27.42 2.08 16.95
CA SER A 160 27.00 0.73 16.60
C SER A 160 27.62 0.27 15.29
N PRO A 161 28.18 -0.96 15.19
CA PRO A 161 28.62 -1.51 13.92
C PRO A 161 27.43 -1.62 13.00
N ALA A 162 27.59 -1.12 11.78
CA ALA A 162 26.57 -1.27 10.73
C ALA A 162 26.31 -2.76 10.50
N PRO A 163 25.03 -3.17 10.33
CA PRO A 163 24.76 -4.54 9.91
C PRO A 163 25.51 -4.81 8.62
N THR A 164 26.18 -5.96 8.56
CA THR A 164 26.96 -6.41 7.40
C THR A 164 26.02 -6.81 6.25
N CYS A 165 25.27 -5.86 5.75
CA CYS A 165 24.60 -6.01 4.47
C CYS A 165 25.64 -5.75 3.37
N PRO A 166 25.77 -6.57 2.33
CA PRO A 166 26.74 -6.32 1.28
C PRO A 166 26.56 -4.91 0.73
N ASP A 167 27.65 -4.13 0.73
CA ASP A 167 27.71 -2.80 0.13
C ASP A 167 27.47 -2.93 -1.37
N LEU A 168 26.21 -2.88 -1.76
CA LEU A 168 25.84 -2.75 -3.15
C LEU A 168 25.79 -1.26 -3.49
N PRO A 169 26.35 -0.86 -4.64
CA PRO A 169 26.39 0.55 -5.02
C PRO A 169 24.97 1.11 -5.02
N LEU A 170 24.76 2.14 -4.21
CA LEU A 170 23.54 2.93 -4.22
C LEU A 170 23.43 3.59 -5.59
N PHE A 171 22.28 3.46 -6.23
CA PHE A 171 22.00 4.24 -7.43
C PHE A 171 22.00 5.72 -7.05
N PRO A 172 22.57 6.58 -7.90
CA PRO A 172 22.48 8.02 -7.67
C PRO A 172 20.98 8.42 -7.62
N PRO A 173 20.60 9.33 -6.72
CA PRO A 173 19.22 9.82 -6.68
C PRO A 173 18.85 10.37 -8.05
N PRO A 174 17.59 10.24 -8.49
CA PRO A 174 17.13 10.85 -9.72
C PRO A 174 17.36 12.36 -9.63
N PRO A 175 17.79 13.02 -10.70
CA PRO A 175 17.92 14.46 -10.72
C PRO A 175 16.54 15.07 -10.45
N PHE A 176 16.47 15.90 -9.42
CA PHE A 176 15.29 16.70 -9.17
C PHE A 176 15.09 17.63 -10.37
N GLY A 177 14.03 17.39 -11.15
CA GLY A 177 13.51 18.27 -12.15
C GLY A 177 12.30 19.02 -11.60
#